data_1443920af614bc0c012c1d39590cc033
#
_entry.id   1443920af614bc0c012c1d39590cc033
#
_cell.length_a   1.000
_cell.length_b   1.000
_cell.length_c   1.000
_cell.angle_alpha   90.00
_cell.angle_beta   90.00
_cell.angle_gamma   90.00
#
_symmetry.space_group_name_H-M   'P 1'
#
loop_
_entity.id
_entity.type
_entity.pdbx_description
1 polymer ?
#
loop_
_entity_poly.entity_id
_entity_poly.type
_entity_poly.pdbx_seq_one_letter_code
_entity_poly.pdbx_strand_id
1 'polypeptide(L)'
;MKIGFFSEAAYEGNVPRNHPNMRTDVAWVCALGATHHPIPNLAKLPDNTYDVGVMIIPKKRRPLLNYPLLEQYKRVCKKGTVMQESYYNYWQDSEIDEQIWYFNFIVEMDLIFCHNDIDLKYYNGITNIRTELLPTVMITDNVKPRQQPGEGVIIGGNWVRDYGGFDSYQVALEITDDITSISTGRMKSEEKDLFKHLGWMFWSEWINVLSQYHVGIQLGTAAAGTFNLNCSFHGIPCIAYSNSNTQKILHPKTTVELGDVAGAKEIARRLKDDKFYKECMLDTQKNFDKYYSEKRFVEHWNRVWENKI
;
A
#
# COMPACT_ATOMS: atom_id res chain seq x y z
N MET A 1 -11.96 8.71 20.56
CA MET A 1 -11.24 7.42 20.51
C MET A 1 -9.76 7.73 20.34
N LYS A 2 -8.91 7.30 21.27
CA LYS A 2 -7.44 7.49 21.21
C LYS A 2 -6.83 6.30 20.49
N ILE A 3 -6.11 6.53 19.40
CA ILE A 3 -5.60 5.49 18.49
C ILE A 3 -4.08 5.47 18.54
N GLY A 4 -3.49 4.27 18.72
CA GLY A 4 -2.05 4.04 18.64
C GLY A 4 -1.69 3.13 17.46
N PHE A 5 -0.72 3.53 16.66
CA PHE A 5 -0.12 2.69 15.62
C PHE A 5 1.26 2.21 16.05
N PHE A 6 1.56 0.95 15.78
CA PHE A 6 2.82 0.30 16.14
C PHE A 6 3.39 -0.38 14.90
N SER A 7 4.57 0.05 14.44
CA SER A 7 5.22 -0.54 13.28
C SER A 7 6.75 -0.59 13.44
N GLU A 8 7.46 -1.08 12.44
CA GLU A 8 8.92 -1.04 12.39
C GLU A 8 9.48 0.35 12.05
N ALA A 9 8.64 1.31 11.66
CA ALA A 9 9.08 2.65 11.30
C ALA A 9 9.74 3.38 12.50
N ALA A 10 10.78 4.16 12.20
CA ALA A 10 11.63 4.77 13.23
C ALA A 10 11.08 6.06 13.85
N TYR A 11 9.97 6.61 13.34
CA TYR A 11 9.39 7.84 13.90
C TYR A 11 8.47 7.54 15.11
N GLU A 12 8.30 8.53 15.97
CA GLU A 12 7.44 8.43 17.14
C GLU A 12 6.61 9.72 17.32
N GLY A 13 5.35 9.56 17.71
CA GLY A 13 4.46 10.66 18.00
C GLY A 13 3.39 10.90 16.92
N ASN A 14 2.82 12.09 16.93
CA ASN A 14 1.83 12.51 15.95
C ASN A 14 2.50 12.91 14.62
N VAL A 15 1.82 12.64 13.52
CA VAL A 15 2.32 13.01 12.20
C VAL A 15 1.71 14.36 11.78
N PRO A 16 2.54 15.40 11.57
CA PRO A 16 2.05 16.65 11.04
C PRO A 16 1.63 16.49 9.57
N ARG A 17 0.63 17.24 9.12
CA ARG A 17 0.08 17.15 7.76
C ARG A 17 1.09 17.49 6.65
N ASN A 18 2.16 18.20 6.99
CA ASN A 18 3.26 18.53 6.08
C ASN A 18 4.46 17.57 6.20
N HIS A 19 4.28 16.39 6.79
CA HIS A 19 5.37 15.42 6.93
C HIS A 19 5.90 15.03 5.52
N PRO A 20 7.22 15.10 5.28
CA PRO A 20 7.77 14.89 3.94
C PRO A 20 7.62 13.45 3.43
N ASN A 21 7.53 12.49 4.34
CA ASN A 21 7.39 11.07 3.99
C ASN A 21 5.98 10.54 4.33
N MET A 22 4.96 11.05 3.66
CA MET A 22 3.55 10.70 3.85
C MET A 22 3.19 9.37 3.16
N ARG A 23 3.95 8.32 3.48
CA ARG A 23 3.69 6.96 2.95
C ARG A 23 2.64 6.24 3.80
N THR A 24 2.17 5.12 3.35
CA THR A 24 1.07 4.28 3.82
C THR A 24 0.70 4.40 5.31
N ASP A 25 1.55 3.93 6.22
CA ASP A 25 1.31 3.97 7.68
C ASP A 25 1.33 5.39 8.23
N VAL A 26 2.25 6.22 7.75
CA VAL A 26 2.33 7.64 8.09
C VAL A 26 1.06 8.38 7.69
N ALA A 27 0.52 8.08 6.50
CA ALA A 27 -0.73 8.66 6.03
C ALA A 27 -1.94 8.21 6.86
N TRP A 28 -2.02 6.94 7.27
CA TRP A 28 -3.06 6.46 8.18
C TRP A 28 -3.02 7.17 9.53
N VAL A 29 -1.83 7.27 10.13
CA VAL A 29 -1.63 7.98 11.41
C VAL A 29 -2.07 9.43 11.31
N CYS A 30 -1.67 10.11 10.23
CA CYS A 30 -2.05 11.50 9.97
C CYS A 30 -3.55 11.68 9.78
N ALA A 31 -4.18 10.87 8.91
CA ALA A 31 -5.63 10.95 8.60
C ALA A 31 -6.51 10.72 9.84
N LEU A 32 -6.08 9.86 10.75
CA LEU A 32 -6.82 9.51 11.96
C LEU A 32 -6.47 10.37 13.18
N GLY A 33 -5.50 11.28 13.06
CA GLY A 33 -4.96 12.01 14.21
C GLY A 33 -4.41 11.09 15.30
N ALA A 34 -3.87 9.95 14.89
CA ALA A 34 -3.34 8.91 15.76
C ALA A 34 -1.91 9.22 16.22
N THR A 35 -1.39 8.41 17.15
CA THR A 35 -0.01 8.45 17.59
C THR A 35 0.73 7.21 17.11
N HIS A 36 1.91 7.37 16.54
CA HIS A 36 2.75 6.25 16.13
C HIS A 36 3.86 5.97 17.14
N HIS A 37 4.16 4.70 17.33
CA HIS A 37 5.29 4.22 18.12
C HIS A 37 6.04 3.11 17.37
N PRO A 38 7.38 3.14 17.36
CA PRO A 38 8.16 1.95 17.03
C PRO A 38 7.80 0.79 17.95
N ILE A 39 7.67 -0.42 17.41
CA ILE A 39 7.28 -1.61 18.18
C ILE A 39 8.10 -1.78 19.48
N PRO A 40 9.44 -1.59 19.52
CA PRO A 40 10.22 -1.72 20.75
C PRO A 40 9.83 -0.73 21.86
N ASN A 41 9.22 0.41 21.53
CA ASN A 41 8.80 1.40 22.49
C ASN A 41 7.49 1.04 23.21
N LEU A 42 6.77 0.03 22.74
CA LEU A 42 5.52 -0.45 23.35
C LEU A 42 5.68 -0.77 24.84
N ALA A 43 6.80 -1.37 25.23
CA ALA A 43 7.13 -1.71 26.62
C ALA A 43 7.15 -0.51 27.58
N LYS A 44 7.42 0.70 27.06
CA LYS A 44 7.57 1.94 27.85
C LYS A 44 6.24 2.66 28.08
N LEU A 45 5.18 2.26 27.35
CA LEU A 45 3.89 2.95 27.42
C LEU A 45 3.10 2.52 28.66
N PRO A 46 2.34 3.44 29.29
CA PRO A 46 1.43 3.12 30.38
C PRO A 46 0.30 2.18 29.95
N ASP A 47 -0.29 1.51 30.94
CA ASP A 47 -1.46 0.66 30.74
C ASP A 47 -2.64 1.47 30.19
N ASN A 48 -3.44 0.85 29.32
CA ASN A 48 -4.64 1.44 28.73
C ASN A 48 -4.41 2.83 28.08
N THR A 49 -3.24 3.03 27.49
CA THR A 49 -2.86 4.28 26.82
C THR A 49 -3.78 4.58 25.63
N TYR A 50 -4.21 3.54 24.91
CA TYR A 50 -5.04 3.65 23.70
C TYR A 50 -6.36 2.91 23.82
N ASP A 51 -7.42 3.50 23.23
CA ASP A 51 -8.69 2.82 23.09
C ASP A 51 -8.62 1.74 22.02
N VAL A 52 -7.86 2.01 20.93
CA VAL A 52 -7.58 1.10 19.82
C VAL A 52 -6.09 1.13 19.48
N GLY A 53 -5.49 -0.04 19.36
CA GLY A 53 -4.16 -0.22 18.81
C GLY A 53 -4.21 -0.82 17.40
N VAL A 54 -3.33 -0.39 16.52
CA VAL A 54 -3.09 -1.00 15.21
C VAL A 54 -1.64 -1.48 15.14
N MET A 55 -1.44 -2.77 15.23
CA MET A 55 -0.13 -3.40 15.10
C MET A 55 0.13 -3.76 13.65
N ILE A 56 1.16 -3.17 13.04
CA ILE A 56 1.59 -3.51 11.68
C ILE A 56 2.77 -4.47 11.79
N ILE A 57 2.54 -5.73 11.46
CA ILE A 57 3.57 -6.77 11.52
C ILE A 57 4.46 -6.67 10.28
N PRO A 58 5.77 -6.45 10.46
CA PRO A 58 6.71 -6.33 9.35
C PRO A 58 6.97 -7.66 8.66
N LYS A 59 7.54 -7.62 7.46
CA LYS A 59 7.95 -8.81 6.72
C LYS A 59 8.99 -9.63 7.46
N LYS A 60 9.94 -8.98 8.13
CA LYS A 60 10.97 -9.61 8.97
C LYS A 60 10.48 -9.72 10.40
N ARG A 61 9.91 -10.86 10.78
CA ARG A 61 9.27 -11.08 12.09
C ARG A 61 10.19 -11.68 13.13
N ARG A 62 11.23 -12.40 12.73
CA ARG A 62 12.10 -13.13 13.66
C ARG A 62 12.57 -12.30 14.87
N PRO A 63 12.91 -11.00 14.73
CA PRO A 63 13.23 -10.19 15.91
C PRO A 63 12.08 -10.05 16.90
N LEU A 64 10.83 -10.19 16.47
CA LEU A 64 9.64 -10.03 17.32
C LEU A 64 9.34 -11.26 18.17
N LEU A 65 9.82 -12.46 17.79
CA LEU A 65 9.56 -13.71 18.52
C LEU A 65 10.09 -13.68 19.96
N ASN A 66 11.15 -12.92 20.20
CA ASN A 66 11.79 -12.80 21.51
C ASN A 66 11.18 -11.73 22.43
N TYR A 67 10.16 -11.00 21.95
CA TYR A 67 9.50 -9.97 22.74
C TYR A 67 8.18 -10.50 23.30
N PRO A 68 7.79 -10.16 24.55
CA PRO A 68 6.46 -10.40 25.08
C PRO A 68 5.44 -9.44 24.44
N LEU A 69 5.43 -9.40 23.09
CA LEU A 69 4.73 -8.39 22.29
C LEU A 69 3.23 -8.40 22.56
N LEU A 70 2.63 -9.59 22.59
CA LEU A 70 1.19 -9.73 22.79
C LEU A 70 0.73 -9.20 24.14
N GLU A 71 1.45 -9.56 25.23
CA GLU A 71 1.14 -9.09 26.58
C GLU A 71 1.27 -7.59 26.71
N GLN A 72 2.36 -7.02 26.17
CA GLN A 72 2.58 -5.58 26.18
C GLN A 72 1.51 -4.85 25.36
N TYR A 73 1.12 -5.40 24.22
CA TYR A 73 0.10 -4.83 23.36
C TYR A 73 -1.27 -4.80 24.03
N LYS A 74 -1.69 -5.91 24.63
CA LYS A 74 -2.95 -6.02 25.40
C LYS A 74 -2.97 -5.11 26.64
N ARG A 75 -1.81 -4.92 27.26
CA ARG A 75 -1.68 -3.99 28.39
C ARG A 75 -1.90 -2.53 27.97
N VAL A 76 -1.36 -2.13 26.83
CA VAL A 76 -1.37 -0.74 26.34
C VAL A 76 -2.66 -0.37 25.61
N CYS A 77 -3.30 -1.31 24.93
CA CYS A 77 -4.47 -1.08 24.08
C CYS A 77 -5.69 -1.83 24.62
N LYS A 78 -6.83 -1.12 24.79
CA LYS A 78 -8.10 -1.75 25.21
C LYS A 78 -8.66 -2.68 24.14
N LYS A 79 -8.49 -2.32 22.86
CA LYS A 79 -8.81 -3.16 21.70
C LYS A 79 -7.58 -3.27 20.83
N GLY A 80 -7.21 -4.51 20.48
CA GLY A 80 -6.05 -4.80 19.66
C GLY A 80 -6.45 -5.15 18.25
N THR A 81 -5.82 -4.50 17.26
CA THR A 81 -5.95 -4.88 15.87
C THR A 81 -4.59 -5.18 15.27
N VAL A 82 -4.56 -6.00 14.25
CA VAL A 82 -3.34 -6.37 13.57
C VAL A 82 -3.49 -6.25 12.07
N MET A 83 -2.40 -5.89 11.41
CA MET A 83 -2.27 -5.88 9.98
C MET A 83 -0.89 -6.39 9.60
N GLN A 84 -0.81 -7.22 8.57
CA GLN A 84 0.48 -7.56 7.98
C GLN A 84 0.89 -6.47 7.00
N GLU A 85 2.18 -6.10 6.98
CA GLU A 85 2.73 -5.12 6.05
C GLU A 85 2.51 -5.51 4.58
N SER A 86 2.40 -6.80 4.29
CA SER A 86 2.26 -7.35 2.95
C SER A 86 1.11 -8.35 2.87
N TYR A 87 0.93 -9.01 1.72
CA TYR A 87 -0.08 -10.06 1.54
C TYR A 87 0.17 -11.27 2.42
N TYR A 88 -0.88 -12.04 2.69
CA TYR A 88 -0.87 -13.23 3.54
C TYR A 88 0.21 -14.26 3.16
N ASN A 89 0.53 -14.42 1.89
CA ASN A 89 1.53 -15.37 1.42
C ASN A 89 2.94 -15.12 1.97
N TYR A 90 3.26 -13.90 2.39
CA TYR A 90 4.57 -13.60 2.98
C TYR A 90 4.81 -14.33 4.31
N TRP A 91 3.79 -14.56 5.10
CA TRP A 91 3.98 -15.32 6.33
C TRP A 91 3.93 -16.84 6.08
N GLN A 92 3.27 -17.28 5.01
CA GLN A 92 3.32 -18.69 4.60
C GLN A 92 4.72 -19.13 4.15
N ASP A 93 5.52 -18.22 3.61
CA ASP A 93 6.90 -18.46 3.20
C ASP A 93 7.92 -18.29 4.35
N SER A 94 7.46 -17.96 5.56
CA SER A 94 8.31 -17.81 6.74
C SER A 94 8.61 -19.17 7.38
N GLU A 95 9.61 -19.21 8.27
CA GLU A 95 9.90 -20.40 9.09
C GLU A 95 8.70 -20.77 9.96
N ILE A 96 8.55 -22.06 10.28
CA ILE A 96 7.37 -22.58 10.97
C ILE A 96 7.14 -21.95 12.36
N ASP A 97 8.19 -21.62 13.09
CA ASP A 97 8.11 -20.92 14.37
C ASP A 97 7.54 -19.51 14.23
N GLU A 98 7.89 -18.80 13.16
CA GLU A 98 7.33 -17.49 12.82
C GLU A 98 5.85 -17.59 12.43
N GLN A 99 5.48 -18.66 11.69
CA GLN A 99 4.09 -18.90 11.31
C GLN A 99 3.22 -19.18 12.54
N ILE A 100 3.70 -20.05 13.45
CA ILE A 100 3.00 -20.38 14.71
C ILE A 100 2.86 -19.12 15.58
N TRP A 101 3.94 -18.37 15.75
CA TRP A 101 3.91 -17.12 16.52
C TRP A 101 2.88 -16.14 15.95
N TYR A 102 2.88 -15.93 14.65
CA TYR A 102 1.97 -14.99 14.01
C TYR A 102 0.51 -15.43 14.12
N PHE A 103 0.24 -16.72 13.91
CA PHE A 103 -1.11 -17.25 14.09
C PHE A 103 -1.61 -17.07 15.52
N ASN A 104 -0.79 -17.40 16.52
CA ASN A 104 -1.12 -17.20 17.92
C ASN A 104 -1.33 -15.70 18.25
N PHE A 105 -0.61 -14.82 17.58
CA PHE A 105 -0.80 -13.38 17.75
C PHE A 105 -2.14 -12.91 17.18
N ILE A 106 -2.48 -13.30 15.95
CA ILE A 106 -3.69 -12.81 15.27
C ILE A 106 -4.98 -13.30 15.91
N VAL A 107 -5.02 -14.53 16.45
CA VAL A 107 -6.23 -15.10 17.07
C VAL A 107 -6.58 -14.43 18.41
N GLU A 108 -5.68 -13.65 18.97
CA GLU A 108 -5.87 -12.90 20.19
C GLU A 108 -6.31 -11.43 19.94
N MET A 109 -6.52 -11.06 18.69
CA MET A 109 -6.93 -9.71 18.30
C MET A 109 -8.45 -9.57 18.23
N ASP A 110 -8.94 -8.32 18.40
CA ASP A 110 -10.36 -7.98 18.19
C ASP A 110 -10.70 -7.87 16.70
N LEU A 111 -9.69 -7.55 15.85
CA LEU A 111 -9.87 -7.29 14.43
C LEU A 111 -8.58 -7.50 13.66
N ILE A 112 -8.67 -8.10 12.47
CA ILE A 112 -7.59 -8.18 11.50
C ILE A 112 -7.90 -7.22 10.36
N PHE A 113 -6.99 -6.27 10.10
CA PHE A 113 -7.06 -5.42 8.92
C PHE A 113 -6.33 -6.07 7.74
N CYS A 114 -6.91 -5.92 6.56
CA CYS A 114 -6.41 -6.45 5.29
C CYS A 114 -6.27 -5.36 4.24
N HIS A 115 -5.30 -5.51 3.34
CA HIS A 115 -5.12 -4.57 2.21
C HIS A 115 -6.10 -4.82 1.06
N ASN A 116 -6.62 -6.05 0.92
CA ASN A 116 -7.38 -6.48 -0.24
C ASN A 116 -8.34 -7.64 0.09
N ASP A 117 -9.23 -7.94 -0.86
CA ASP A 117 -10.25 -8.99 -0.72
C ASP A 117 -9.66 -10.40 -0.62
N ILE A 118 -8.46 -10.63 -1.17
CA ILE A 118 -7.81 -11.94 -1.14
C ILE A 118 -7.35 -12.25 0.28
N ASP A 119 -6.66 -11.29 0.91
CA ASP A 119 -6.24 -11.41 2.31
C ASP A 119 -7.46 -11.53 3.23
N LEU A 120 -8.50 -10.74 2.98
CA LEU A 120 -9.74 -10.81 3.76
C LEU A 120 -10.37 -12.21 3.69
N LYS A 121 -10.46 -12.81 2.51
CA LYS A 121 -10.95 -14.18 2.34
C LYS A 121 -10.06 -15.21 3.04
N TYR A 122 -8.74 -15.03 2.93
CA TYR A 122 -7.78 -15.92 3.56
C TYR A 122 -7.94 -15.93 5.09
N TYR A 123 -7.91 -14.77 5.74
CA TYR A 123 -8.03 -14.69 7.19
C TYR A 123 -9.42 -15.13 7.69
N ASN A 124 -10.48 -14.83 6.97
CA ASN A 124 -11.82 -15.37 7.28
C ASN A 124 -11.89 -16.90 7.16
N GLY A 125 -11.05 -17.51 6.33
CA GLY A 125 -10.99 -18.95 6.17
C GLY A 125 -10.20 -19.70 7.27
N ILE A 126 -9.27 -19.01 7.93
CA ILE A 126 -8.36 -19.64 8.92
C ILE A 126 -8.60 -19.18 10.36
N THR A 127 -9.39 -18.14 10.58
CA THR A 127 -9.70 -17.63 11.93
C THR A 127 -11.17 -17.26 12.05
N ASN A 128 -11.68 -17.18 13.30
CA ASN A 128 -12.99 -16.61 13.62
C ASN A 128 -12.91 -15.12 13.99
N ILE A 129 -11.73 -14.51 13.85
CA ILE A 129 -11.53 -13.10 14.15
C ILE A 129 -12.15 -12.27 13.03
N ARG A 130 -12.88 -11.24 13.40
CA ARG A 130 -13.42 -10.28 12.43
C ARG A 130 -12.32 -9.72 11.54
N THR A 131 -12.55 -9.68 10.24
CA THR A 131 -11.61 -9.07 9.28
C THR A 131 -12.27 -7.91 8.55
N GLU A 132 -11.50 -6.86 8.30
CA GLU A 132 -11.97 -5.66 7.59
C GLU A 132 -10.87 -5.14 6.65
N LEU A 133 -11.26 -4.48 5.60
CA LEU A 133 -10.31 -3.77 4.75
C LEU A 133 -9.81 -2.51 5.45
N LEU A 134 -8.51 -2.23 5.34
CA LEU A 134 -7.93 -0.92 5.64
C LEU A 134 -7.37 -0.35 4.32
N PRO A 135 -8.12 0.49 3.62
CA PRO A 135 -7.69 1.03 2.35
C PRO A 135 -6.47 1.96 2.53
N THR A 136 -5.66 2.06 1.50
CA THR A 136 -4.63 3.10 1.43
C THR A 136 -5.28 4.48 1.43
N VAL A 137 -4.58 5.48 1.96
CA VAL A 137 -5.01 6.87 1.97
C VAL A 137 -3.87 7.77 1.53
N MET A 138 -4.20 8.91 0.95
CA MET A 138 -3.25 9.93 0.55
C MET A 138 -3.63 11.27 1.20
N ILE A 139 -2.67 11.89 1.88
CA ILE A 139 -2.80 13.24 2.45
C ILE A 139 -2.34 14.23 1.39
N THR A 140 -3.24 15.05 0.90
CA THR A 140 -3.02 15.87 -0.31
C THR A 140 -2.74 17.35 -0.04
N ASP A 141 -2.64 17.77 1.23
CA ASP A 141 -2.51 19.19 1.59
C ASP A 141 -1.31 19.93 0.95
N ASN A 142 -0.19 19.21 0.76
CA ASN A 142 1.07 19.80 0.29
C ASN A 142 1.46 19.33 -1.11
N VAL A 143 0.55 18.69 -1.84
CA VAL A 143 0.77 18.20 -3.19
C VAL A 143 -0.38 18.63 -4.09
N LYS A 144 -0.11 18.78 -5.39
CA LYS A 144 -1.12 19.17 -6.37
C LYS A 144 -1.21 18.12 -7.48
N PRO A 145 -2.40 17.83 -7.99
CA PRO A 145 -2.53 17.00 -9.17
C PRO A 145 -1.87 17.70 -10.38
N ARG A 146 -1.36 16.92 -11.30
CA ARG A 146 -0.78 17.46 -12.54
C ARG A 146 -1.85 18.19 -13.36
N GLN A 147 -1.39 19.19 -14.13
CA GLN A 147 -2.28 19.98 -15.01
C GLN A 147 -2.30 19.44 -16.44
N GLN A 148 -1.23 18.78 -16.86
CA GLN A 148 -1.05 18.24 -18.22
C GLN A 148 -0.53 16.81 -18.14
N PRO A 149 -0.82 15.96 -19.12
CA PRO A 149 -0.18 14.66 -19.24
C PRO A 149 1.34 14.80 -19.30
N GLY A 150 2.05 13.88 -18.66
CA GLY A 150 3.51 13.78 -18.75
C GLY A 150 3.97 12.95 -19.94
N GLU A 151 5.24 12.57 -19.93
CA GLU A 151 5.89 11.75 -20.96
C GLU A 151 6.46 10.47 -20.37
N GLY A 152 6.73 9.46 -21.20
CA GLY A 152 7.35 8.22 -20.76
C GLY A 152 6.49 7.35 -19.85
N VAL A 153 7.08 6.27 -19.38
CA VAL A 153 6.44 5.28 -18.51
C VAL A 153 7.23 5.10 -17.23
N ILE A 154 6.52 5.04 -16.09
CA ILE A 154 7.09 4.75 -14.78
C ILE A 154 6.69 3.35 -14.29
N ILE A 155 7.69 2.53 -13.93
CA ILE A 155 7.48 1.22 -13.32
C ILE A 155 7.47 1.40 -11.80
N GLY A 156 6.36 1.02 -11.16
CA GLY A 156 6.18 1.06 -9.71
C GLY A 156 6.75 -0.17 -9.01
N GLY A 157 7.14 0.00 -7.74
CA GLY A 157 7.60 -1.09 -6.89
C GLY A 157 9.09 -1.45 -7.06
N ASN A 158 9.52 -2.43 -6.27
CA ASN A 158 10.88 -2.96 -6.35
C ASN A 158 11.03 -3.86 -7.57
N TRP A 159 12.25 -3.91 -8.12
CA TRP A 159 12.59 -4.78 -9.24
C TRP A 159 12.75 -6.24 -8.78
N VAL A 160 11.65 -6.89 -8.50
CA VAL A 160 11.58 -8.32 -8.17
C VAL A 160 10.25 -8.89 -8.68
N ARG A 161 10.17 -10.21 -8.76
CA ARG A 161 8.99 -10.91 -9.27
C ARG A 161 7.69 -10.48 -8.58
N ASP A 162 7.70 -10.41 -7.25
CA ASP A 162 6.49 -10.09 -6.46
C ASP A 162 5.97 -8.66 -6.69
N TYR A 163 6.82 -7.78 -7.17
CA TYR A 163 6.44 -6.41 -7.54
C TYR A 163 6.40 -6.21 -9.06
N GLY A 164 6.59 -7.28 -9.84
CA GLY A 164 6.38 -7.31 -11.28
C GLY A 164 7.37 -6.53 -12.13
N GLY A 165 8.62 -6.41 -11.68
CA GLY A 165 9.63 -5.59 -12.34
C GLY A 165 9.79 -5.91 -13.83
N PHE A 166 10.17 -7.15 -14.17
CA PHE A 166 10.43 -7.54 -15.57
C PHE A 166 9.16 -7.58 -16.42
N ASP A 167 8.05 -8.10 -15.89
CA ASP A 167 6.77 -8.11 -16.61
C ASP A 167 6.30 -6.69 -16.89
N SER A 168 6.42 -5.79 -15.92
CA SER A 168 6.11 -4.37 -16.10
C SER A 168 6.99 -3.71 -17.17
N TYR A 169 8.28 -4.05 -17.23
CA TYR A 169 9.19 -3.57 -18.26
C TYR A 169 8.76 -4.03 -19.65
N GLN A 170 8.43 -5.31 -19.82
CA GLN A 170 7.94 -5.84 -21.08
C GLN A 170 6.65 -5.18 -21.57
N VAL A 171 5.76 -4.82 -20.65
CA VAL A 171 4.52 -4.10 -20.97
C VAL A 171 4.82 -2.63 -21.30
N ALA A 172 5.78 -2.00 -20.62
CA ALA A 172 6.19 -0.63 -20.90
C ALA A 172 6.74 -0.45 -22.32
N LEU A 173 7.50 -1.41 -22.83
CA LEU A 173 8.03 -1.42 -24.20
C LEU A 173 6.93 -1.39 -25.28
N GLU A 174 5.70 -1.81 -24.98
CA GLU A 174 4.57 -1.67 -25.90
C GLU A 174 4.11 -0.21 -26.04
N ILE A 175 4.49 0.67 -25.12
CA ILE A 175 4.15 2.11 -25.13
C ILE A 175 5.31 2.93 -25.68
N THR A 176 6.51 2.81 -25.09
CA THR A 176 7.68 3.66 -25.39
C THR A 176 8.98 3.01 -24.89
N ASP A 177 10.12 3.48 -25.41
CA ASP A 177 11.46 3.16 -24.91
C ASP A 177 11.87 4.11 -23.76
N ASP A 178 11.15 5.22 -23.52
CA ASP A 178 11.39 6.12 -22.39
C ASP A 178 10.77 5.56 -21.11
N ILE A 179 11.50 4.65 -20.48
CA ILE A 179 11.07 3.89 -19.31
C ILE A 179 11.93 4.28 -18.10
N THR A 180 11.28 4.47 -16.98
CA THR A 180 11.91 4.77 -15.68
C THR A 180 11.42 3.79 -14.60
N SER A 181 12.29 3.34 -13.72
CA SER A 181 11.92 2.55 -12.54
C SER A 181 12.21 3.32 -11.24
N ILE A 182 11.36 3.12 -10.25
CA ILE A 182 11.51 3.75 -8.93
C ILE A 182 12.43 3.00 -7.98
N SER A 183 12.88 1.80 -8.32
CA SER A 183 13.73 1.02 -7.43
C SER A 183 14.68 0.11 -8.18
N THR A 184 15.92 0.20 -7.78
CA THR A 184 17.03 -0.60 -8.35
C THR A 184 17.58 -1.63 -7.38
N GLY A 185 17.08 -1.68 -6.14
CA GLY A 185 17.74 -2.36 -5.02
C GLY A 185 17.97 -3.88 -5.18
N ARG A 186 17.30 -4.52 -6.15
CA ARG A 186 17.39 -5.97 -6.39
C ARG A 186 17.59 -6.32 -7.87
N MET A 187 18.01 -5.35 -8.67
CA MET A 187 18.35 -5.59 -10.06
C MET A 187 19.69 -6.31 -10.16
N LYS A 188 19.79 -7.20 -11.14
CA LYS A 188 21.07 -7.73 -11.59
C LYS A 188 21.86 -6.64 -12.31
N SER A 189 23.18 -6.79 -12.35
CA SER A 189 24.06 -5.80 -13.00
C SER A 189 23.71 -5.56 -14.46
N GLU A 190 23.39 -6.62 -15.19
CA GLU A 190 23.02 -6.60 -16.61
C GLU A 190 21.64 -5.98 -16.90
N GLU A 191 20.81 -5.83 -15.89
CA GLU A 191 19.48 -5.21 -16.02
C GLU A 191 19.51 -3.70 -15.79
N LYS A 192 20.57 -3.17 -15.16
CA LYS A 192 20.65 -1.76 -14.75
C LYS A 192 20.66 -0.77 -15.91
N ASP A 193 21.14 -1.20 -17.08
CA ASP A 193 21.25 -0.35 -18.27
C ASP A 193 19.99 -0.40 -19.16
N LEU A 194 18.97 -1.20 -18.79
CA LEU A 194 17.76 -1.35 -19.59
C LEU A 194 16.89 -0.09 -19.63
N PHE A 195 16.95 0.74 -18.58
CA PHE A 195 16.09 1.92 -18.44
C PHE A 195 16.63 2.90 -17.37
N LYS A 196 16.00 4.07 -17.28
CA LYS A 196 16.34 5.08 -16.27
C LYS A 196 15.93 4.65 -14.86
N HIS A 197 16.69 5.09 -13.86
CA HIS A 197 16.43 4.79 -12.46
C HIS A 197 16.31 6.06 -11.64
N LEU A 198 15.28 6.11 -10.78
CA LEU A 198 15.16 7.15 -9.76
C LEU A 198 15.90 6.72 -8.49
N GLY A 199 16.63 7.66 -7.89
CA GLY A 199 17.18 7.51 -6.55
C GLY A 199 16.08 7.49 -5.48
N TRP A 200 16.47 7.18 -4.24
CA TRP A 200 15.56 7.34 -3.10
C TRP A 200 15.18 8.82 -2.93
N MET A 201 13.91 9.07 -2.63
CA MET A 201 13.38 10.41 -2.39
C MET A 201 12.28 10.38 -1.34
N PHE A 202 12.00 11.50 -0.71
CA PHE A 202 10.84 11.64 0.15
C PHE A 202 9.54 11.50 -0.66
N TRP A 203 8.46 11.12 0.03
CA TRP A 203 7.17 10.93 -0.64
C TRP A 203 6.66 12.20 -1.35
N SER A 204 6.85 13.38 -0.75
CA SER A 204 6.44 14.65 -1.37
C SER A 204 7.21 14.95 -2.67
N GLU A 205 8.50 14.62 -2.71
CA GLU A 205 9.32 14.73 -3.94
C GLU A 205 8.86 13.70 -4.97
N TRP A 206 8.62 12.47 -4.51
CA TRP A 206 8.11 11.39 -5.34
C TRP A 206 6.81 11.77 -6.06
N ILE A 207 5.83 12.35 -5.35
CA ILE A 207 4.56 12.76 -5.95
C ILE A 207 4.77 13.81 -7.05
N ASN A 208 5.67 14.77 -6.84
CA ASN A 208 6.00 15.76 -7.87
C ASN A 208 6.70 15.13 -9.09
N VAL A 209 7.63 14.20 -8.87
CA VAL A 209 8.31 13.48 -9.96
C VAL A 209 7.33 12.59 -10.72
N LEU A 210 6.44 11.89 -10.02
CA LEU A 210 5.43 11.03 -10.64
C LEU A 210 4.53 11.82 -11.63
N SER A 211 4.24 13.07 -11.35
CA SER A 211 3.40 13.92 -12.22
C SER A 211 3.94 14.07 -13.65
N GLN A 212 5.23 13.81 -13.86
CA GLN A 212 5.93 13.96 -15.15
C GLN A 212 5.73 12.77 -16.10
N TYR A 213 5.15 11.68 -15.64
CA TYR A 213 4.99 10.45 -16.43
C TYR A 213 3.62 10.34 -17.06
N HIS A 214 3.58 9.69 -18.24
CA HIS A 214 2.35 9.46 -19.00
C HIS A 214 1.55 8.30 -18.44
N VAL A 215 2.19 7.15 -18.24
CA VAL A 215 1.57 5.89 -17.77
C VAL A 215 2.37 5.31 -16.61
N GLY A 216 1.67 4.75 -15.62
CA GLY A 216 2.25 3.93 -14.57
C GLY A 216 2.02 2.43 -14.83
N ILE A 217 2.97 1.57 -14.48
CA ILE A 217 2.84 0.12 -14.58
C ILE A 217 3.35 -0.55 -13.31
N GLN A 218 2.56 -1.46 -12.72
CA GLN A 218 2.97 -2.26 -11.57
C GLN A 218 2.28 -3.64 -11.60
N LEU A 219 2.84 -4.58 -12.35
CA LEU A 219 2.33 -5.96 -12.43
C LEU A 219 2.81 -6.81 -11.25
N GLY A 220 2.63 -6.27 -10.04
CA GLY A 220 3.05 -6.93 -8.81
C GLY A 220 1.96 -7.78 -8.18
N THR A 221 2.38 -8.87 -7.54
CA THR A 221 1.49 -9.79 -6.82
C THR A 221 1.33 -9.42 -5.34
N ALA A 222 2.13 -8.49 -4.84
CA ALA A 222 2.23 -8.16 -3.41
C ALA A 222 2.14 -6.65 -3.10
N ALA A 223 1.56 -5.85 -4.00
CA ALA A 223 1.49 -4.40 -3.83
C ALA A 223 0.28 -3.98 -2.98
N ALA A 224 0.49 -3.11 -1.99
CA ALA A 224 -0.56 -2.53 -1.15
C ALA A 224 -1.44 -1.48 -1.87
N GLY A 225 -1.14 -1.17 -3.13
CA GLY A 225 -1.89 -0.21 -3.94
C GLY A 225 -1.49 1.25 -3.79
N THR A 226 -0.45 1.58 -3.03
CA THR A 226 -0.01 2.98 -2.83
C THR A 226 0.45 3.63 -4.15
N PHE A 227 1.17 2.88 -5.00
CA PHE A 227 1.58 3.37 -6.31
C PHE A 227 0.37 3.70 -7.20
N ASN A 228 -0.61 2.79 -7.26
CA ASN A 228 -1.85 2.97 -8.02
C ASN A 228 -2.63 4.19 -7.52
N LEU A 229 -2.69 4.39 -6.19
CA LEU A 229 -3.32 5.55 -5.57
C LEU A 229 -2.63 6.86 -5.98
N ASN A 230 -1.29 6.89 -5.93
CA ASN A 230 -0.51 8.07 -6.33
C ASN A 230 -0.69 8.39 -7.83
N CYS A 231 -0.71 7.38 -8.70
CA CYS A 231 -1.04 7.54 -10.11
C CYS A 231 -2.44 8.15 -10.30
N SER A 232 -3.42 7.64 -9.58
CA SER A 232 -4.81 8.09 -9.65
C SER A 232 -4.97 9.55 -9.26
N PHE A 233 -4.26 10.01 -8.22
CA PHE A 233 -4.23 11.42 -7.81
C PHE A 233 -3.83 12.37 -8.95
N HIS A 234 -2.87 11.95 -9.77
CA HIS A 234 -2.43 12.73 -10.94
C HIS A 234 -3.26 12.47 -12.21
N GLY A 235 -4.22 11.54 -12.18
CA GLY A 235 -4.90 11.09 -13.39
C GLY A 235 -3.95 10.35 -14.35
N ILE A 236 -2.97 9.64 -13.83
CA ILE A 236 -2.07 8.78 -14.61
C ILE A 236 -2.73 7.41 -14.73
N PRO A 237 -3.09 6.92 -15.93
CA PRO A 237 -3.53 5.54 -16.10
C PRO A 237 -2.47 4.57 -15.58
N CYS A 238 -2.87 3.61 -14.74
CA CYS A 238 -1.96 2.62 -14.18
C CYS A 238 -2.37 1.21 -14.62
N ILE A 239 -1.47 0.48 -15.28
CA ILE A 239 -1.67 -0.92 -15.64
C ILE A 239 -1.19 -1.79 -14.48
N ALA A 240 -2.08 -2.59 -13.91
CA ALA A 240 -1.74 -3.52 -12.84
C ALA A 240 -2.73 -4.69 -12.76
N TYR A 241 -2.40 -5.68 -11.92
CA TYR A 241 -3.24 -6.84 -11.69
C TYR A 241 -4.45 -6.55 -10.80
N SER A 242 -5.50 -7.34 -10.96
CA SER A 242 -6.77 -7.26 -10.21
C SER A 242 -6.68 -7.70 -8.74
N ASN A 243 -5.54 -8.18 -8.28
CA ASN A 243 -5.32 -8.60 -6.89
C ASN A 243 -5.26 -7.43 -5.88
N SER A 244 -5.13 -6.19 -6.34
CA SER A 244 -5.23 -4.99 -5.52
C SER A 244 -6.60 -4.33 -5.66
N ASN A 245 -7.33 -4.13 -4.54
CA ASN A 245 -8.59 -3.39 -4.54
C ASN A 245 -8.41 -1.95 -5.02
N THR A 246 -7.30 -1.33 -4.64
CA THR A 246 -6.96 0.02 -5.10
C THR A 246 -6.90 0.08 -6.62
N GLN A 247 -6.25 -0.89 -7.27
CA GLN A 247 -6.19 -0.96 -8.72
C GLN A 247 -7.57 -1.14 -9.34
N LYS A 248 -8.33 -2.15 -8.90
CA LYS A 248 -9.67 -2.45 -9.45
C LYS A 248 -10.61 -1.24 -9.40
N ILE A 249 -10.57 -0.50 -8.31
CA ILE A 249 -11.47 0.63 -8.07
C ILE A 249 -10.99 1.88 -8.81
N LEU A 250 -9.69 2.18 -8.77
CA LEU A 250 -9.16 3.42 -9.32
C LEU A 250 -8.91 3.34 -10.83
N HIS A 251 -8.50 2.17 -11.34
CA HIS A 251 -8.08 2.00 -12.72
C HIS A 251 -8.82 0.84 -13.43
N PRO A 252 -10.17 0.79 -13.42
CA PRO A 252 -10.92 -0.39 -13.90
C PRO A 252 -10.65 -0.73 -15.37
N LYS A 253 -10.35 0.28 -16.22
CA LYS A 253 -10.09 0.06 -17.66
C LYS A 253 -8.66 -0.43 -17.96
N THR A 254 -7.75 -0.33 -17.00
CA THR A 254 -6.35 -0.74 -17.15
C THR A 254 -5.94 -1.81 -16.13
N THR A 255 -6.93 -2.50 -15.58
CA THR A 255 -6.77 -3.65 -14.69
C THR A 255 -6.87 -4.94 -15.49
N VAL A 256 -5.94 -5.87 -15.25
CA VAL A 256 -5.93 -7.21 -15.86
C VAL A 256 -5.95 -8.29 -14.78
N GLU A 257 -6.32 -9.50 -15.13
CA GLU A 257 -6.27 -10.62 -14.20
C GLU A 257 -4.83 -10.97 -13.81
N LEU A 258 -4.69 -11.58 -12.64
CA LEU A 258 -3.37 -11.94 -12.09
C LEU A 258 -2.62 -12.86 -13.07
N GLY A 259 -1.43 -12.43 -13.50
CA GLY A 259 -0.58 -13.16 -14.45
C GLY A 259 -0.91 -12.91 -15.92
N ASP A 260 -1.95 -12.15 -16.26
CA ASP A 260 -2.30 -11.81 -17.64
C ASP A 260 -1.42 -10.70 -18.22
N VAL A 261 -0.17 -11.03 -18.48
CA VAL A 261 0.80 -10.11 -19.11
C VAL A 261 0.38 -9.80 -20.58
N ALA A 262 -0.26 -10.72 -21.25
CA ALA A 262 -0.73 -10.51 -22.63
C ALA A 262 -1.84 -9.45 -22.68
N GLY A 263 -2.83 -9.54 -21.81
CA GLY A 263 -3.85 -8.52 -21.65
C GLY A 263 -3.29 -7.16 -21.25
N ALA A 264 -2.27 -7.14 -20.37
CA ALA A 264 -1.57 -5.90 -19.99
C ALA A 264 -0.87 -5.24 -21.20
N LYS A 265 -0.23 -6.01 -22.08
CA LYS A 265 0.36 -5.53 -23.34
C LYS A 265 -0.69 -4.96 -24.30
N GLU A 266 -1.83 -5.59 -24.40
CA GLU A 266 -2.94 -5.08 -25.22
C GLU A 266 -3.46 -3.73 -24.70
N ILE A 267 -3.65 -3.60 -23.38
CA ILE A 267 -4.03 -2.33 -22.77
C ILE A 267 -2.95 -1.26 -23.02
N ALA A 268 -1.67 -1.63 -22.92
CA ALA A 268 -0.57 -0.73 -23.19
C ALA A 268 -0.62 -0.16 -24.63
N ARG A 269 -0.87 -1.00 -25.63
CA ARG A 269 -1.06 -0.57 -27.03
C ARG A 269 -2.26 0.36 -27.18
N ARG A 270 -3.38 0.06 -26.53
CA ARG A 270 -4.58 0.90 -26.54
C ARG A 270 -4.37 2.27 -25.92
N LEU A 271 -3.49 2.40 -24.90
CA LEU A 271 -3.17 3.69 -24.28
C LEU A 271 -2.42 4.66 -25.22
N LYS A 272 -1.97 4.20 -26.41
CA LYS A 272 -1.48 5.07 -27.48
C LYS A 272 -2.61 5.83 -28.22
N ASP A 273 -3.85 5.39 -28.06
CA ASP A 273 -5.02 6.10 -28.58
C ASP A 273 -5.43 7.22 -27.60
N ASP A 274 -5.39 8.44 -28.06
CA ASP A 274 -5.68 9.63 -27.25
C ASP A 274 -7.07 9.62 -26.60
N LYS A 275 -8.07 9.03 -27.26
CA LYS A 275 -9.42 8.95 -26.73
C LYS A 275 -9.47 7.99 -25.56
N PHE A 276 -8.92 6.79 -25.73
CA PHE A 276 -8.87 5.78 -24.67
C PHE A 276 -8.04 6.26 -23.49
N TYR A 277 -6.89 6.92 -23.76
CA TYR A 277 -6.06 7.51 -22.71
C TYR A 277 -6.84 8.54 -21.87
N LYS A 278 -7.52 9.50 -22.53
CA LYS A 278 -8.33 10.51 -21.85
C LYS A 278 -9.46 9.91 -21.02
N GLU A 279 -10.12 8.87 -21.54
CA GLU A 279 -11.14 8.15 -20.78
C GLU A 279 -10.57 7.52 -19.52
N CYS A 280 -9.41 6.83 -19.60
CA CYS A 280 -8.74 6.26 -18.43
C CYS A 280 -8.31 7.32 -17.41
N MET A 281 -7.75 8.44 -17.89
CA MET A 281 -7.33 9.57 -17.07
C MET A 281 -8.50 10.16 -16.27
N LEU A 282 -9.62 10.44 -16.92
CA LEU A 282 -10.80 11.04 -16.30
C LEU A 282 -11.45 10.06 -15.28
N ASP A 283 -11.54 8.79 -15.66
CA ASP A 283 -12.12 7.77 -14.78
C ASP A 283 -11.31 7.61 -13.49
N THR A 284 -9.98 7.56 -13.60
CA THR A 284 -9.14 7.36 -12.43
C THR A 284 -9.17 8.55 -11.47
N GLN A 285 -9.17 9.80 -11.97
CA GLN A 285 -9.35 10.99 -11.15
C GLN A 285 -10.71 11.01 -10.44
N LYS A 286 -11.78 10.76 -11.17
CA LYS A 286 -13.13 10.67 -10.61
C LYS A 286 -13.24 9.61 -9.52
N ASN A 287 -12.62 8.45 -9.74
CA ASN A 287 -12.64 7.35 -8.79
C ASN A 287 -11.81 7.67 -7.54
N PHE A 288 -10.68 8.39 -7.68
CA PHE A 288 -9.90 8.88 -6.54
C PHE A 288 -10.78 9.73 -5.62
N ASP A 289 -11.40 10.78 -6.13
CA ASP A 289 -12.24 11.69 -5.34
C ASP A 289 -13.42 10.96 -4.69
N LYS A 290 -14.04 10.03 -5.43
CA LYS A 290 -15.23 9.30 -4.98
C LYS A 290 -14.94 8.27 -3.90
N TYR A 291 -13.83 7.53 -4.00
CA TYR A 291 -13.60 6.32 -3.20
C TYR A 291 -12.38 6.39 -2.29
N TYR A 292 -11.35 7.18 -2.62
CA TYR A 292 -10.07 7.21 -1.91
C TYR A 292 -9.68 8.57 -1.33
N SER A 293 -10.61 9.52 -1.27
CA SER A 293 -10.38 10.77 -0.54
C SER A 293 -10.17 10.47 0.95
N GLU A 294 -9.38 11.30 1.63
CA GLU A 294 -9.15 11.19 3.08
C GLU A 294 -10.47 11.13 3.88
N LYS A 295 -11.46 11.93 3.49
CA LYS A 295 -12.80 11.89 4.08
C LYS A 295 -13.41 10.48 4.02
N ARG A 296 -13.32 9.80 2.87
CA ARG A 296 -13.84 8.43 2.70
C ARG A 296 -13.10 7.42 3.55
N PHE A 297 -11.80 7.59 3.70
CA PHE A 297 -11.01 6.75 4.59
C PHE A 297 -11.46 6.90 6.06
N VAL A 298 -11.61 8.13 6.54
CA VAL A 298 -12.09 8.39 7.91
C VAL A 298 -13.52 7.89 8.13
N GLU A 299 -14.41 8.08 7.15
CA GLU A 299 -15.79 7.52 7.20
C GLU A 299 -15.77 5.98 7.25
N HIS A 300 -14.88 5.34 6.50
CA HIS A 300 -14.71 3.89 6.53
C HIS A 300 -14.21 3.41 7.90
N TRP A 301 -13.15 4.06 8.43
CA TRP A 301 -12.65 3.77 9.77
C TRP A 301 -13.72 3.86 10.84
N ASN A 302 -14.50 4.94 10.86
CA ASN A 302 -15.57 5.14 11.83
C ASN A 302 -16.63 4.02 11.73
N ARG A 303 -17.08 3.64 10.55
CA ARG A 303 -18.03 2.54 10.34
C ARG A 303 -17.52 1.20 10.87
N VAL A 304 -16.22 0.93 10.75
CA VAL A 304 -15.62 -0.30 11.30
C VAL A 304 -15.82 -0.39 12.81
N TRP A 305 -15.81 0.75 13.50
CA TRP A 305 -15.92 0.80 14.96
C TRP A 305 -17.33 1.11 15.48
N GLU A 306 -18.19 1.79 14.71
CA GLU A 306 -19.56 2.13 15.10
C GLU A 306 -20.51 0.93 15.08
N ASN A 307 -20.32 -0.03 14.19
CA ASN A 307 -21.20 -1.20 14.04
C ASN A 307 -21.05 -2.27 15.13
N LYS A 308 -20.56 -1.90 16.33
CA LYS A 308 -20.37 -2.80 17.46
C LYS A 308 -20.57 -2.14 18.84
N ILE A 309 -21.64 -1.39 18.97
CA ILE A 309 -22.15 -1.10 20.32
C ILE A 309 -23.54 -1.70 20.43
#